data_23d34f90c5610e76d9c8a5da333c122f
#
_entry.id   23d34f90c5610e76d9c8a5da333c122f
#
_cell.length_a   1.000
_cell.length_b   1.000
_cell.length_c   1.000
_cell.angle_alpha   90.00
_cell.angle_beta   90.00
_cell.angle_gamma   90.00
#
_symmetry.space_group_name_H-M   'P 1'
#
loop_
_entity.id
_entity.type
_entity.pdbx_description
1 polymer ?
#
loop_
_entity_poly.entity_id
_entity_poly.type
_entity_poly.pdbx_seq_one_letter_code
_entity_poly.pdbx_strand_id
1 'polypeptide(L)'
;MERKDRYSLLLLSGGKSSRMGCDKAALLYEGKSFLEHMLDKAAHLGIEKFYLSGCASPRENVRSVWDIYPDRGPLGGLHASLKAMDTPYCLVLPVDAPKLPEEILEELLAEHEKRGSDRVLIWEHGVRQEPLIAVWPTAMADYIEEQIREGGAPVMRCIEGWGCESFRREMEREEVLNINTPELYRQLLGEESGCVPVKETILLRRIQNGEITSVRDEVALEQHVHFTLRRGETVSAVCSPDHTEEFILGQRLLLDDLGADEYPPQPEGRLQRMELNSIFRVMSELFESPGELFRATGCAHSCALYSAGAVQCHFEDIGRHNALDKVIGHALKNGISIPQSVIFSSGRISEDYLQKVIKAGFRMVVSRAAVTAAAVALARKENITMLGFIRRGSGNIYHIGDVDLF
;
A
#
# COMPACT_ATOMS: atom_id res chain seq x y z
N MET A 1 -22.95 -30.25 -18.52
CA MET A 1 -22.12 -29.18 -19.10
C MET A 1 -20.81 -29.17 -18.34
N GLU A 2 -19.69 -29.25 -19.01
CA GLU A 2 -18.38 -29.23 -18.34
C GLU A 2 -18.12 -27.85 -17.74
N ARG A 3 -17.27 -27.76 -16.73
CA ARG A 3 -16.97 -26.47 -16.06
C ARG A 3 -16.43 -25.41 -17.02
N LYS A 4 -15.59 -25.78 -17.99
CA LYS A 4 -15.06 -24.88 -19.03
C LYS A 4 -16.12 -24.17 -19.87
N ASP A 5 -17.32 -24.81 -20.03
CA ASP A 5 -18.43 -24.22 -20.75
C ASP A 5 -19.39 -23.44 -19.86
N ARG A 6 -19.25 -23.64 -18.53
CA ARG A 6 -20.17 -23.08 -17.55
C ARG A 6 -19.57 -21.88 -16.81
N TYR A 7 -18.26 -21.88 -16.60
CA TYR A 7 -17.58 -20.85 -15.81
C TYR A 7 -16.45 -20.17 -16.58
N SER A 8 -16.35 -18.87 -16.40
CA SER A 8 -15.12 -18.10 -16.65
C SER A 8 -14.48 -17.70 -15.34
N LEU A 9 -13.19 -17.42 -15.34
CA LEU A 9 -12.51 -16.75 -14.23
C LEU A 9 -12.42 -15.25 -14.51
N LEU A 10 -12.74 -14.42 -13.53
CA LEU A 10 -12.40 -13.01 -13.49
C LEU A 10 -11.41 -12.73 -12.39
N LEU A 11 -10.24 -12.24 -12.74
CA LEU A 11 -9.30 -11.67 -11.80
C LEU A 11 -9.45 -10.15 -11.77
N LEU A 12 -9.76 -9.63 -10.59
CA LEU A 12 -9.82 -8.20 -10.34
C LEU A 12 -8.44 -7.72 -9.90
N SER A 13 -7.72 -7.05 -10.78
CA SER A 13 -6.46 -6.37 -10.45
C SER A 13 -6.63 -4.86 -10.28
N GLY A 14 -7.84 -4.36 -10.57
CA GLY A 14 -8.18 -2.95 -10.53
C GLY A 14 -8.41 -2.42 -9.12
N GLY A 15 -7.77 -1.36 -8.87
CA GLY A 15 -7.79 -0.48 -7.71
C GLY A 15 -6.50 0.32 -7.77
N LYS A 16 -6.57 1.63 -7.57
CA LYS A 16 -5.35 2.45 -7.52
C LYS A 16 -4.43 1.80 -6.49
N SER A 17 -3.44 1.03 -6.93
CA SER A 17 -2.42 0.35 -6.11
C SER A 17 -1.51 1.37 -5.39
N SER A 18 -2.09 2.53 -5.02
CA SER A 18 -1.42 3.66 -4.39
C SER A 18 -0.70 3.31 -3.10
N ARG A 19 -1.11 2.21 -2.44
CA ARG A 19 -0.49 1.75 -1.19
C ARG A 19 0.71 0.84 -1.40
N MET A 20 0.75 0.10 -2.52
CA MET A 20 1.84 -0.83 -2.83
C MET A 20 2.91 -0.21 -3.72
N GLY A 21 2.60 0.89 -4.42
CA GLY A 21 3.51 1.55 -5.37
C GLY A 21 3.88 0.72 -6.61
N CYS A 22 3.30 -0.47 -6.76
CA CYS A 22 3.55 -1.39 -7.87
C CYS A 22 2.28 -2.13 -8.29
N ASP A 23 2.34 -2.73 -9.47
CA ASP A 23 1.28 -3.60 -9.96
C ASP A 23 1.25 -4.90 -9.15
N LYS A 24 0.19 -5.11 -8.35
CA LYS A 24 0.03 -6.30 -7.53
C LYS A 24 0.02 -7.60 -8.33
N ALA A 25 -0.48 -7.57 -9.56
CA ALA A 25 -0.52 -8.74 -10.44
C ALA A 25 0.89 -9.26 -10.77
N ALA A 26 1.89 -8.38 -10.78
CA ALA A 26 3.29 -8.70 -11.07
C ALA A 26 4.12 -9.10 -9.83
N LEU A 27 3.59 -8.96 -8.61
CA LEU A 27 4.31 -9.37 -7.39
C LEU A 27 4.62 -10.86 -7.41
N LEU A 28 5.84 -11.22 -7.01
CA LEU A 28 6.30 -12.61 -7.03
C LEU A 28 6.07 -13.30 -5.69
N TYR A 29 5.59 -14.53 -5.73
CA TYR A 29 5.50 -15.44 -4.61
C TYR A 29 5.90 -16.85 -5.08
N GLU A 30 6.81 -17.51 -4.38
CA GLU A 30 7.31 -18.84 -4.74
C GLU A 30 7.72 -18.98 -6.23
N GLY A 31 8.35 -17.92 -6.77
CA GLY A 31 8.87 -17.89 -8.14
C GLY A 31 7.84 -17.63 -9.24
N LYS A 32 6.57 -17.40 -8.92
CA LYS A 32 5.50 -17.03 -9.85
C LYS A 32 4.87 -15.69 -9.46
N SER A 33 4.31 -14.97 -10.41
CA SER A 33 3.51 -13.78 -10.12
C SER A 33 2.18 -14.12 -9.44
N PHE A 34 1.60 -13.20 -8.69
CA PHE A 34 0.27 -13.37 -8.10
C PHE A 34 -0.76 -13.74 -9.17
N LEU A 35 -0.69 -13.07 -10.32
CA LEU A 35 -1.52 -13.39 -11.47
C LEU A 35 -1.37 -14.87 -11.88
N GLU A 36 -0.12 -15.37 -11.97
CA GLU A 36 0.14 -16.77 -12.35
C GLU A 36 -0.40 -17.76 -11.33
N HIS A 37 -0.24 -17.48 -10.03
CA HIS A 37 -0.83 -18.33 -8.99
C HIS A 37 -2.35 -18.46 -9.13
N MET A 38 -3.04 -17.35 -9.37
CA MET A 38 -4.49 -17.35 -9.47
C MET A 38 -4.99 -18.02 -10.77
N LEU A 39 -4.25 -17.87 -11.87
CA LEU A 39 -4.56 -18.53 -13.14
C LEU A 39 -4.34 -20.04 -13.06
N ASP A 40 -3.25 -20.49 -12.43
CA ASP A 40 -2.96 -21.91 -12.27
C ASP A 40 -4.04 -22.60 -11.43
N LYS A 41 -4.46 -21.99 -10.31
CA LYS A 41 -5.58 -22.51 -9.49
C LYS A 41 -6.86 -22.70 -10.31
N ALA A 42 -7.26 -21.68 -11.08
CA ALA A 42 -8.46 -21.77 -11.88
C ALA A 42 -8.36 -22.82 -13.00
N ALA A 43 -7.18 -22.99 -13.60
CA ALA A 43 -6.94 -24.05 -14.59
C ALA A 43 -7.09 -25.45 -13.97
N HIS A 44 -6.60 -25.69 -12.75
CA HIS A 44 -6.79 -26.94 -12.03
C HIS A 44 -8.27 -27.24 -11.74
N LEU A 45 -9.10 -26.19 -11.55
CA LEU A 45 -10.55 -26.33 -11.36
C LEU A 45 -11.33 -26.60 -12.65
N GLY A 46 -10.65 -26.72 -13.79
CA GLY A 46 -11.27 -26.99 -15.10
C GLY A 46 -11.91 -25.75 -15.76
N ILE A 47 -11.47 -24.55 -15.38
CA ILE A 47 -11.86 -23.31 -16.06
C ILE A 47 -10.79 -22.97 -17.11
N GLU A 48 -11.22 -22.67 -18.33
CA GLU A 48 -10.32 -22.40 -19.46
C GLU A 48 -10.42 -20.96 -19.99
N LYS A 49 -11.45 -20.20 -19.59
CA LYS A 49 -11.69 -18.82 -20.02
C LYS A 49 -11.30 -17.83 -18.93
N PHE A 50 -10.27 -17.05 -19.20
CA PHE A 50 -9.68 -16.16 -18.22
C PHE A 50 -9.84 -14.70 -18.62
N TYR A 51 -10.28 -13.88 -17.68
CA TYR A 51 -10.46 -12.44 -17.83
C TYR A 51 -9.69 -11.70 -16.73
N LEU A 52 -9.05 -10.60 -17.10
CA LEU A 52 -8.31 -9.74 -16.19
C LEU A 52 -8.83 -8.31 -16.31
N SER A 53 -9.34 -7.76 -15.22
CA SER A 53 -9.85 -6.39 -15.18
C SER A 53 -8.81 -5.43 -14.67
N GLY A 54 -8.70 -4.26 -15.33
CA GLY A 54 -7.94 -3.11 -14.83
C GLY A 54 -6.48 -3.05 -15.22
N CYS A 55 -5.91 -4.09 -15.84
CA CYS A 55 -4.55 -4.05 -16.40
C CYS A 55 -4.40 -4.93 -17.64
N ALA A 56 -3.30 -4.76 -18.38
CA ALA A 56 -2.94 -5.59 -19.49
C ALA A 56 -2.37 -6.94 -19.01
N SER A 57 -2.87 -8.04 -19.58
CA SER A 57 -2.29 -9.36 -19.30
C SER A 57 -1.02 -9.59 -20.10
N PRO A 58 0.04 -10.15 -19.50
CA PRO A 58 1.22 -10.60 -20.23
C PRO A 58 0.99 -11.94 -20.94
N ARG A 59 -0.15 -12.64 -20.70
CA ARG A 59 -0.47 -13.95 -21.29
C ARG A 59 -1.53 -13.82 -22.39
N GLU A 60 -1.29 -14.43 -23.55
CA GLU A 60 -2.19 -14.38 -24.71
C GLU A 60 -3.55 -15.05 -24.46
N ASN A 61 -3.60 -16.07 -23.58
CA ASN A 61 -4.84 -16.78 -23.25
C ASN A 61 -5.69 -16.08 -22.17
N VAL A 62 -5.32 -14.89 -21.73
CA VAL A 62 -6.06 -14.09 -20.73
C VAL A 62 -6.56 -12.81 -21.36
N ARG A 63 -7.87 -12.65 -21.45
CA ARG A 63 -8.50 -11.48 -22.03
C ARG A 63 -8.49 -10.31 -21.06
N SER A 64 -7.76 -9.25 -21.40
CA SER A 64 -7.80 -7.99 -20.65
C SER A 64 -9.10 -7.24 -20.92
N VAL A 65 -9.73 -6.75 -19.85
CA VAL A 65 -10.98 -5.98 -19.91
C VAL A 65 -10.80 -4.66 -19.17
N TRP A 66 -11.19 -3.58 -19.82
CA TRP A 66 -11.12 -2.23 -19.29
C TRP A 66 -12.49 -1.72 -18.87
N ASP A 67 -12.52 -0.93 -17.79
CA ASP A 67 -13.76 -0.38 -17.27
C ASP A 67 -14.48 0.48 -18.32
N ILE A 68 -15.74 0.18 -18.56
CA ILE A 68 -16.62 1.02 -19.39
C ILE A 68 -17.00 2.30 -18.62
N TYR A 69 -17.11 2.18 -17.31
CA TYR A 69 -17.41 3.26 -16.37
C TYR A 69 -16.22 3.44 -15.41
N PRO A 70 -15.24 4.33 -15.70
CA PRO A 70 -14.09 4.54 -14.86
C PRO A 70 -14.47 5.12 -13.49
N ASP A 71 -13.60 4.90 -12.49
CA ASP A 71 -13.73 5.39 -11.11
C ASP A 71 -14.98 4.87 -10.34
N ARG A 72 -15.51 3.71 -10.75
CA ARG A 72 -16.62 3.03 -10.05
C ARG A 72 -16.16 1.87 -9.15
N GLY A 73 -14.86 1.84 -8.83
CA GLY A 73 -14.28 0.78 -8.01
C GLY A 73 -14.50 -0.62 -8.61
N PRO A 74 -14.60 -1.68 -7.79
CA PRO A 74 -14.74 -3.04 -8.30
C PRO A 74 -15.96 -3.28 -9.19
N LEU A 75 -17.04 -2.50 -9.03
CA LEU A 75 -18.24 -2.64 -9.88
C LEU A 75 -17.99 -2.26 -11.34
N GLY A 76 -17.07 -1.31 -11.62
CA GLY A 76 -16.70 -0.97 -12.99
C GLY A 76 -16.07 -2.15 -13.71
N GLY A 77 -15.09 -2.78 -13.07
CA GLY A 77 -14.42 -3.97 -13.59
C GLY A 77 -15.33 -5.20 -13.71
N LEU A 78 -16.17 -5.42 -12.70
CA LEU A 78 -17.19 -6.49 -12.72
C LEU A 78 -18.15 -6.31 -13.90
N HIS A 79 -18.77 -5.13 -14.04
CA HIS A 79 -19.68 -4.83 -15.14
C HIS A 79 -19.04 -5.11 -16.50
N ALA A 80 -17.91 -4.49 -16.78
CA ALA A 80 -17.24 -4.61 -18.08
C ALA A 80 -16.85 -6.06 -18.38
N SER A 81 -16.39 -6.80 -17.38
CA SER A 81 -15.94 -8.19 -17.53
C SER A 81 -17.11 -9.14 -17.73
N LEU A 82 -18.16 -9.07 -16.92
CA LEU A 82 -19.35 -9.92 -17.06
C LEU A 82 -20.02 -9.71 -18.43
N LYS A 83 -20.06 -8.47 -18.92
CA LYS A 83 -20.61 -8.13 -20.25
C LYS A 83 -19.76 -8.70 -21.41
N ALA A 84 -18.48 -8.96 -21.19
CA ALA A 84 -17.55 -9.51 -22.18
C ALA A 84 -17.53 -11.05 -22.23
N MET A 85 -18.19 -11.72 -21.28
CA MET A 85 -18.19 -13.18 -21.13
C MET A 85 -19.29 -13.85 -21.93
N ASP A 86 -19.00 -15.09 -22.33
CA ASP A 86 -19.92 -15.97 -23.05
C ASP A 86 -20.34 -17.21 -22.24
N THR A 87 -19.91 -17.28 -20.96
CA THR A 87 -20.32 -18.34 -20.03
C THR A 87 -21.44 -17.83 -19.11
N PRO A 88 -22.35 -18.69 -18.62
CA PRO A 88 -23.45 -18.27 -17.76
C PRO A 88 -23.01 -17.77 -16.38
N TYR A 89 -21.84 -18.22 -15.90
CA TYR A 89 -21.33 -17.86 -14.58
C TYR A 89 -19.85 -17.46 -14.64
N CYS A 90 -19.43 -16.70 -13.64
CA CYS A 90 -18.08 -16.22 -13.46
C CYS A 90 -17.61 -16.49 -12.03
N LEU A 91 -16.49 -17.19 -11.87
CA LEU A 91 -15.74 -17.19 -10.61
C LEU A 91 -14.95 -15.87 -10.54
N VAL A 92 -15.27 -15.04 -9.57
CA VAL A 92 -14.61 -13.75 -9.33
C VAL A 92 -13.60 -13.93 -8.21
N LEU A 93 -12.36 -13.52 -8.43
CA LEU A 93 -11.29 -13.57 -7.45
C LEU A 93 -10.47 -12.28 -7.48
N PRO A 94 -9.97 -11.80 -6.32
CA PRO A 94 -8.98 -10.73 -6.28
C PRO A 94 -7.60 -11.29 -6.64
N VAL A 95 -6.79 -10.53 -7.38
CA VAL A 95 -5.44 -10.96 -7.78
C VAL A 95 -4.48 -11.06 -6.59
N ASP A 96 -4.76 -10.35 -5.51
CA ASP A 96 -3.90 -10.19 -4.33
C ASP A 96 -4.12 -11.22 -3.22
N ALA A 97 -4.71 -12.36 -3.54
CA ALA A 97 -4.93 -13.49 -2.62
C ALA A 97 -4.18 -14.78 -3.05
N PRO A 98 -2.85 -14.78 -3.24
CA PRO A 98 -2.11 -15.93 -3.78
C PRO A 98 -2.17 -17.16 -2.89
N LYS A 99 -2.38 -17.03 -1.58
CA LYS A 99 -2.54 -18.14 -0.62
C LYS A 99 -3.95 -18.71 -0.51
N LEU A 100 -4.92 -18.18 -1.25
CA LEU A 100 -6.28 -18.73 -1.21
C LEU A 100 -6.26 -20.22 -1.63
N PRO A 101 -6.68 -21.17 -0.77
CA PRO A 101 -6.62 -22.59 -1.08
C PRO A 101 -7.52 -22.98 -2.25
N GLU A 102 -7.05 -23.88 -3.11
CA GLU A 102 -7.84 -24.41 -4.22
C GLU A 102 -9.06 -25.19 -3.73
N GLU A 103 -8.96 -25.86 -2.60
CA GLU A 103 -10.03 -26.63 -1.98
C GLU A 103 -11.28 -25.79 -1.72
N ILE A 104 -11.10 -24.52 -1.29
CA ILE A 104 -12.24 -23.62 -1.08
C ILE A 104 -12.90 -23.25 -2.39
N LEU A 105 -12.12 -22.99 -3.41
CA LEU A 105 -12.65 -22.66 -4.72
C LEU A 105 -13.38 -23.84 -5.33
N GLU A 106 -12.84 -25.07 -5.16
CA GLU A 106 -13.49 -26.32 -5.57
C GLU A 106 -14.82 -26.52 -4.85
N GLU A 107 -14.83 -26.37 -3.51
CA GLU A 107 -16.03 -26.50 -2.69
C GLU A 107 -17.08 -25.41 -3.04
N LEU A 108 -16.66 -24.17 -3.30
CA LEU A 108 -17.52 -23.06 -3.71
C LEU A 108 -18.21 -23.36 -5.05
N LEU A 109 -17.43 -23.85 -6.04
CA LEU A 109 -17.97 -24.25 -7.35
C LEU A 109 -18.91 -25.45 -7.21
N ALA A 110 -18.54 -26.48 -6.46
CA ALA A 110 -19.36 -27.65 -6.23
C ALA A 110 -20.70 -27.30 -5.53
N GLU A 111 -20.66 -26.41 -4.54
CA GLU A 111 -21.89 -25.96 -3.88
C GLU A 111 -22.78 -25.13 -4.83
N HIS A 112 -22.17 -24.28 -5.68
CA HIS A 112 -22.93 -23.56 -6.71
C HIS A 112 -23.55 -24.52 -7.74
N GLU A 113 -22.82 -25.54 -8.17
CA GLU A 113 -23.32 -26.58 -9.07
C GLU A 113 -24.49 -27.35 -8.49
N LYS A 114 -24.43 -27.66 -7.19
CA LYS A 114 -25.48 -28.37 -6.46
C LYS A 114 -26.74 -27.52 -6.28
N ARG A 115 -26.59 -26.22 -5.99
CA ARG A 115 -27.73 -25.31 -5.79
C ARG A 115 -28.43 -24.98 -7.11
N GLY A 116 -27.66 -24.83 -8.19
CA GLY A 116 -28.20 -24.45 -9.50
C GLY A 116 -28.91 -23.10 -9.49
N SER A 117 -28.46 -22.18 -8.65
CA SER A 117 -29.06 -20.87 -8.39
C SER A 117 -28.46 -19.79 -9.29
N ASP A 118 -29.29 -18.84 -9.77
CA ASP A 118 -28.86 -17.65 -10.50
C ASP A 118 -28.54 -16.48 -9.55
N ARG A 119 -28.38 -16.75 -8.27
CA ARG A 119 -27.94 -15.78 -7.28
C ARG A 119 -26.41 -15.76 -7.17
N VAL A 120 -25.86 -14.66 -6.64
CA VAL A 120 -24.44 -14.60 -6.32
C VAL A 120 -24.16 -15.52 -5.14
N LEU A 121 -23.25 -16.49 -5.29
CA LEU A 121 -22.80 -17.34 -4.19
C LEU A 121 -21.49 -16.79 -3.63
N ILE A 122 -21.54 -16.22 -2.42
CA ILE A 122 -20.44 -15.55 -1.74
C ILE A 122 -19.78 -16.52 -0.76
N TRP A 123 -18.46 -16.55 -0.74
CA TRP A 123 -17.76 -17.21 0.35
C TRP A 123 -17.86 -16.41 1.64
N GLU A 124 -18.18 -17.09 2.76
CA GLU A 124 -18.30 -16.53 4.10
C GLU A 124 -17.33 -17.24 5.05
N HIS A 125 -16.49 -16.47 5.74
CA HIS A 125 -15.53 -16.92 6.74
C HIS A 125 -15.75 -16.16 8.06
N GLY A 126 -16.03 -16.88 9.14
CA GLY A 126 -16.41 -16.29 10.40
C GLY A 126 -17.66 -15.40 10.26
N VAL A 127 -17.48 -14.11 10.48
CA VAL A 127 -18.54 -13.09 10.30
C VAL A 127 -18.34 -12.24 9.06
N ARG A 128 -17.35 -12.55 8.23
CA ARG A 128 -17.01 -11.78 7.02
C ARG A 128 -17.55 -12.47 5.79
N GLN A 129 -18.15 -11.68 4.94
CA GLN A 129 -18.52 -12.07 3.58
C GLN A 129 -17.49 -11.50 2.61
N GLU A 130 -17.00 -12.34 1.70
CA GLU A 130 -16.00 -11.97 0.71
C GLU A 130 -16.65 -11.86 -0.68
N PRO A 131 -17.23 -10.71 -1.02
CA PRO A 131 -18.00 -10.53 -2.25
C PRO A 131 -17.16 -10.68 -3.54
N LEU A 132 -15.84 -10.56 -3.41
CA LEU A 132 -14.89 -10.74 -4.51
C LEU A 132 -14.24 -12.13 -4.52
N ILE A 133 -14.69 -13.05 -3.65
CA ILE A 133 -14.42 -14.49 -3.72
C ILE A 133 -15.78 -15.17 -3.82
N ALA A 134 -16.31 -15.20 -5.03
CA ALA A 134 -17.72 -15.53 -5.25
C ALA A 134 -17.98 -16.03 -6.68
N VAL A 135 -19.08 -16.76 -6.85
CA VAL A 135 -19.63 -17.10 -8.17
C VAL A 135 -20.72 -16.11 -8.53
N TRP A 136 -20.56 -15.43 -9.65
CA TRP A 136 -21.48 -14.41 -10.16
C TRP A 136 -22.16 -14.87 -11.43
N PRO A 137 -23.51 -14.69 -11.59
CA PRO A 137 -24.17 -14.85 -12.88
C PRO A 137 -23.73 -13.76 -13.85
N THR A 138 -23.36 -14.11 -15.07
CA THR A 138 -22.99 -13.11 -16.10
C THR A 138 -24.16 -12.23 -16.52
N ALA A 139 -25.38 -12.75 -16.40
CA ALA A 139 -26.62 -11.99 -16.60
C ALA A 139 -26.76 -10.76 -15.69
N MET A 140 -25.99 -10.70 -14.61
CA MET A 140 -25.99 -9.55 -13.69
C MET A 140 -25.34 -8.28 -14.28
N ALA A 141 -24.69 -8.37 -15.44
CA ALA A 141 -24.00 -7.24 -16.08
C ALA A 141 -24.92 -6.02 -16.28
N ASP A 142 -26.11 -6.23 -16.85
CA ASP A 142 -27.05 -5.13 -17.13
C ASP A 142 -27.62 -4.52 -15.85
N TYR A 143 -27.86 -5.33 -14.83
CA TYR A 143 -28.27 -4.84 -13.49
C TYR A 143 -27.18 -3.97 -12.83
N ILE A 144 -25.93 -4.39 -12.92
CA ILE A 144 -24.79 -3.59 -12.40
C ILE A 144 -24.70 -2.26 -13.17
N GLU A 145 -24.92 -2.27 -14.49
CA GLU A 145 -24.93 -1.05 -15.31
C GLU A 145 -25.99 -0.05 -14.82
N GLU A 146 -27.19 -0.52 -14.51
CA GLU A 146 -28.27 0.30 -13.96
C GLU A 146 -27.87 0.92 -12.62
N GLN A 147 -27.33 0.10 -11.71
CA GLN A 147 -26.85 0.59 -10.41
C GLN A 147 -25.72 1.64 -10.54
N ILE A 148 -24.82 1.48 -11.50
CA ILE A 148 -23.76 2.46 -11.78
C ILE A 148 -24.34 3.78 -12.29
N ARG A 149 -25.35 3.74 -13.16
CA ARG A 149 -26.02 4.92 -13.72
C ARG A 149 -26.84 5.69 -12.68
N GLU A 150 -27.40 4.99 -11.70
CA GLU A 150 -28.16 5.59 -10.59
C GLU A 150 -27.25 6.25 -9.51
N GLY A 151 -25.95 6.28 -9.70
CA GLY A 151 -24.99 6.93 -8.79
C GLY A 151 -23.98 5.99 -8.16
N GLY A 152 -24.09 4.69 -8.40
CA GLY A 152 -23.24 3.63 -7.88
C GLY A 152 -23.65 3.17 -6.46
N ALA A 153 -23.38 1.92 -6.17
CA ALA A 153 -23.61 1.31 -4.86
C ALA A 153 -22.34 0.59 -4.38
N PRO A 154 -22.15 0.37 -3.09
CA PRO A 154 -21.18 -0.61 -2.59
C PRO A 154 -21.46 -2.00 -3.18
N VAL A 155 -20.41 -2.79 -3.44
CA VAL A 155 -20.53 -4.13 -4.05
C VAL A 155 -21.57 -4.99 -3.32
N MET A 156 -21.52 -5.03 -1.99
CA MET A 156 -22.48 -5.81 -1.18
C MET A 156 -23.93 -5.38 -1.40
N ARG A 157 -24.22 -4.07 -1.45
CA ARG A 157 -25.58 -3.59 -1.70
C ARG A 157 -26.09 -3.99 -3.09
N CYS A 158 -25.20 -3.99 -4.08
CA CYS A 158 -25.54 -4.44 -5.44
C CYS A 158 -25.88 -5.94 -5.44
N ILE A 159 -25.09 -6.76 -4.74
CA ILE A 159 -25.33 -8.20 -4.60
C ILE A 159 -26.64 -8.48 -3.87
N GLU A 160 -26.90 -7.80 -2.75
CA GLU A 160 -28.14 -7.94 -1.97
C GLU A 160 -29.39 -7.61 -2.80
N GLY A 161 -29.30 -6.58 -3.64
CA GLY A 161 -30.39 -6.18 -4.55
C GLY A 161 -30.70 -7.20 -5.64
N TRP A 162 -29.69 -7.91 -6.16
CA TRP A 162 -29.89 -9.01 -7.11
C TRP A 162 -30.37 -10.29 -6.44
N GLY A 163 -29.83 -10.56 -5.25
CA GLY A 163 -29.99 -11.75 -4.45
C GLY A 163 -28.68 -12.49 -4.28
N CYS A 164 -28.39 -12.83 -3.03
CA CYS A 164 -27.17 -13.55 -2.66
C CYS A 164 -27.46 -14.77 -1.79
N GLU A 165 -26.51 -15.68 -1.81
CA GLU A 165 -26.41 -16.84 -0.95
C GLU A 165 -25.00 -16.91 -0.39
N SER A 166 -24.85 -17.44 0.84
CA SER A 166 -23.54 -17.62 1.45
C SER A 166 -23.15 -19.10 1.41
N PHE A 167 -21.88 -19.34 1.12
CA PHE A 167 -21.17 -20.59 1.38
C PHE A 167 -20.23 -20.40 2.53
N ARG A 168 -20.53 -20.99 3.68
CA ARG A 168 -19.73 -20.86 4.90
C ARG A 168 -18.67 -21.95 4.96
N ARG A 169 -17.42 -21.53 5.03
CA ARG A 169 -16.26 -22.40 5.20
C ARG A 169 -15.25 -21.68 6.10
N GLU A 170 -15.01 -22.23 7.28
CA GLU A 170 -14.03 -21.68 8.22
C GLU A 170 -12.61 -21.98 7.73
N MET A 171 -11.72 -21.03 7.96
CA MET A 171 -10.30 -21.13 7.66
C MET A 171 -9.47 -20.39 8.69
N GLU A 172 -8.20 -20.73 8.78
CA GLU A 172 -7.23 -19.94 9.52
C GLU A 172 -7.03 -18.57 8.83
N ARG A 173 -6.97 -17.51 9.63
CA ARG A 173 -6.93 -16.12 9.14
C ARG A 173 -5.77 -15.82 8.19
N GLU A 174 -4.67 -16.59 8.30
CA GLU A 174 -3.48 -16.45 7.48
C GLU A 174 -3.66 -16.94 6.04
N GLU A 175 -4.56 -17.88 5.79
CA GLU A 175 -4.80 -18.49 4.49
C GLU A 175 -5.50 -17.56 3.50
N VAL A 176 -6.17 -16.51 3.97
CA VAL A 176 -6.97 -15.55 3.14
C VAL A 176 -6.42 -14.14 3.22
N LEU A 177 -5.13 -14.03 3.30
CA LEU A 177 -4.50 -12.72 3.41
C LEU A 177 -4.49 -12.02 2.04
N ASN A 178 -5.38 -11.04 1.85
CA ASN A 178 -5.27 -10.11 0.74
C ASN A 178 -4.03 -9.24 0.93
N ILE A 179 -3.05 -9.39 0.06
CA ILE A 179 -1.77 -8.68 0.15
C ILE A 179 -1.96 -7.24 -0.35
N ASN A 180 -2.29 -6.36 0.59
CA ASN A 180 -2.65 -4.97 0.29
C ASN A 180 -1.57 -3.96 0.70
N THR A 181 -0.54 -4.39 1.43
CA THR A 181 0.55 -3.54 1.88
C THR A 181 1.91 -4.21 1.68
N PRO A 182 3.00 -3.44 1.56
CA PRO A 182 4.36 -4.00 1.48
C PRO A 182 4.72 -4.90 2.66
N GLU A 183 4.18 -4.63 3.85
CA GLU A 183 4.39 -5.42 5.07
C GLU A 183 3.79 -6.83 4.93
N LEU A 184 2.54 -6.90 4.47
CA LEU A 184 1.86 -8.18 4.22
C LEU A 184 2.58 -8.99 3.13
N TYR A 185 3.13 -8.30 2.12
CA TYR A 185 3.92 -8.95 1.08
C TYR A 185 5.23 -9.55 1.62
N ARG A 186 5.95 -8.82 2.49
CA ARG A 186 7.15 -9.36 3.18
C ARG A 186 6.81 -10.56 4.06
N GLN A 187 5.70 -10.51 4.81
CA GLN A 187 5.21 -11.66 5.57
C GLN A 187 4.91 -12.87 4.69
N LEU A 188 4.31 -12.64 3.52
CA LEU A 188 4.05 -13.70 2.53
C LEU A 188 5.34 -14.38 2.08
N LEU A 189 6.42 -13.62 1.87
CA LEU A 189 7.72 -14.13 1.41
C LEU A 189 8.48 -14.92 2.48
N GLY A 190 7.96 -15.03 3.71
CA GLY A 190 8.67 -15.66 4.82
C GLY A 190 9.92 -14.86 5.23
N GLU A 191 10.09 -13.63 4.73
CA GLU A 191 10.99 -12.69 5.33
C GLU A 191 10.46 -12.47 6.74
N GLU A 192 11.20 -12.98 7.75
CA GLU A 192 10.94 -12.72 9.16
C GLU A 192 11.11 -11.21 9.44
N SER A 193 10.18 -10.44 8.97
CA SER A 193 9.69 -9.32 9.72
C SER A 193 8.57 -9.89 10.59
N GLY A 194 8.92 -10.40 11.73
CA GLY A 194 7.96 -10.44 12.80
C GLY A 194 7.29 -9.07 12.75
N CYS A 195 5.98 -9.00 12.56
CA CYS A 195 5.24 -7.75 12.67
C CYS A 195 5.52 -7.29 14.10
N VAL A 196 6.58 -6.50 14.24
CA VAL A 196 6.91 -5.94 15.55
C VAL A 196 5.74 -5.04 15.85
N PRO A 197 4.96 -5.34 16.90
CA PRO A 197 3.81 -4.51 17.21
C PRO A 197 4.27 -3.08 17.42
N VAL A 198 3.73 -2.14 16.64
CA VAL A 198 4.05 -0.70 16.75
C VAL A 198 3.08 0.04 17.65
N LYS A 199 2.05 -0.65 18.13
CA LYS A 199 0.98 -0.12 18.99
C LYS A 199 0.45 -1.21 19.93
N GLU A 200 -0.13 -0.79 21.05
CA GLU A 200 -0.84 -1.67 21.98
C GLU A 200 -2.20 -1.09 22.36
N THR A 201 -3.13 -1.96 22.74
CA THR A 201 -4.46 -1.56 23.23
C THR A 201 -4.42 -1.48 24.75
N ILE A 202 -4.69 -0.30 25.29
CA ILE A 202 -4.79 -0.09 26.74
C ILE A 202 -6.21 0.25 27.16
N LEU A 203 -6.55 -0.06 28.42
CA LEU A 203 -7.76 0.41 29.07
C LEU A 203 -7.47 1.75 29.73
N LEU A 204 -8.19 2.80 29.36
CA LEU A 204 -8.03 4.13 29.91
C LEU A 204 -9.36 4.76 30.31
N ARG A 205 -9.28 5.87 31.03
CA ARG A 205 -10.44 6.71 31.34
C ARG A 205 -10.47 7.91 30.41
N ARG A 206 -11.56 8.04 29.65
CA ARG A 206 -11.78 9.17 28.72
C ARG A 206 -12.70 10.19 29.36
N ILE A 207 -12.32 11.46 29.26
CA ILE A 207 -13.17 12.59 29.67
C ILE A 207 -13.85 13.10 28.41
N GLN A 208 -15.17 13.12 28.41
CA GLN A 208 -15.97 13.69 27.32
C GLN A 208 -17.19 14.42 27.91
N ASN A 209 -17.33 15.70 27.60
CA ASN A 209 -18.42 16.56 28.09
C ASN A 209 -18.58 16.59 29.62
N GLY A 210 -17.46 16.46 30.36
CA GLY A 210 -17.47 16.43 31.82
C GLY A 210 -17.74 15.06 32.45
N GLU A 211 -17.99 14.03 31.67
CA GLU A 211 -18.16 12.66 32.12
C GLU A 211 -16.87 11.84 31.94
N ILE A 212 -16.64 10.92 32.86
CA ILE A 212 -15.48 10.00 32.80
C ILE A 212 -15.98 8.60 32.53
N THR A 213 -15.54 8.02 31.41
CA THR A 213 -15.88 6.67 30.99
C THR A 213 -14.64 5.81 30.81
N SER A 214 -14.74 4.49 31.01
CA SER A 214 -13.67 3.55 30.69
C SER A 214 -13.77 3.13 29.22
N VAL A 215 -12.69 3.30 28.47
CA VAL A 215 -12.61 2.94 27.04
C VAL A 215 -11.31 2.20 26.75
N ARG A 216 -11.31 1.38 25.70
CA ARG A 216 -10.07 0.86 25.11
C ARG A 216 -9.58 1.82 24.04
N ASP A 217 -8.27 2.08 24.01
CA ASP A 217 -7.65 2.93 23.03
C ASP A 217 -6.29 2.37 22.60
N GLU A 218 -5.83 2.70 21.43
CA GLU A 218 -4.53 2.27 20.91
C GLU A 218 -3.47 3.34 21.17
N VAL A 219 -2.32 2.92 21.70
CA VAL A 219 -1.17 3.78 21.96
C VAL A 219 0.04 3.26 21.20
N ALA A 220 0.89 4.18 20.73
CA ALA A 220 2.12 3.83 20.03
C ALA A 220 3.13 3.19 20.99
N LEU A 221 3.82 2.16 20.52
CA LEU A 221 4.93 1.55 21.22
C LEU A 221 6.24 2.27 20.92
N GLU A 222 7.10 2.32 21.94
CA GLU A 222 8.45 2.82 21.84
C GLU A 222 9.45 1.67 22.04
N GLN A 223 10.50 1.67 21.23
CA GLN A 223 11.63 0.75 21.37
C GLN A 223 12.90 1.53 21.69
N HIS A 224 13.59 1.12 22.76
CA HIS A 224 14.93 1.57 23.04
C HIS A 224 15.93 0.78 22.21
N VAL A 225 16.68 1.48 21.36
CA VAL A 225 17.68 0.90 20.47
C VAL A 225 19.06 1.31 20.96
N HIS A 226 19.95 0.33 21.08
CA HIS A 226 21.35 0.53 21.44
C HIS A 226 22.24 -0.07 20.35
N PHE A 227 23.15 0.70 19.81
CA PHE A 227 24.12 0.21 18.84
C PHE A 227 25.50 0.84 19.06
N THR A 228 26.55 0.10 18.76
CA THR A 228 27.92 0.54 18.96
C THR A 228 28.51 1.03 17.64
N LEU A 229 29.07 2.25 17.65
CA LEU A 229 29.80 2.81 16.53
C LEU A 229 31.17 2.12 16.37
N ARG A 230 31.74 2.16 15.17
CA ARG A 230 33.08 1.61 14.88
C ARG A 230 34.16 2.12 15.83
N ARG A 231 34.04 3.36 16.28
CA ARG A 231 34.94 3.98 17.27
C ARG A 231 34.75 3.50 18.71
N GLY A 232 33.82 2.53 18.93
CA GLY A 232 33.56 1.92 20.24
C GLY A 232 32.55 2.67 21.10
N GLU A 233 32.01 3.78 20.67
CA GLU A 233 30.99 4.56 21.39
C GLU A 233 29.61 3.90 21.19
N THR A 234 28.83 3.77 22.26
CA THR A 234 27.47 3.26 22.22
C THR A 234 26.47 4.41 22.11
N VAL A 235 25.61 4.34 21.11
CA VAL A 235 24.50 5.28 20.89
C VAL A 235 23.22 4.65 21.41
N SER A 236 22.42 5.44 22.13
CA SER A 236 21.09 5.05 22.59
C SER A 236 20.07 5.97 21.95
N ALA A 237 19.02 5.40 21.40
CA ALA A 237 17.92 6.13 20.75
C ALA A 237 16.57 5.46 21.03
N VAL A 238 15.48 6.20 20.80
CA VAL A 238 14.12 5.70 20.92
C VAL A 238 13.40 5.90 19.60
N CYS A 239 12.77 4.84 19.07
CA CYS A 239 12.00 4.88 17.83
C CYS A 239 10.78 3.96 17.94
N SER A 240 9.88 3.98 16.97
CA SER A 240 8.89 2.91 16.84
C SER A 240 9.58 1.59 16.45
N PRO A 241 9.05 0.44 16.92
CA PRO A 241 9.75 -0.86 16.83
C PRO A 241 10.01 -1.39 15.44
N ASP A 242 9.26 -0.94 14.45
CA ASP A 242 9.41 -1.35 13.04
C ASP A 242 10.62 -0.70 12.37
N HIS A 243 11.18 -1.36 11.37
CA HIS A 243 12.29 -0.84 10.54
C HIS A 243 13.50 -0.33 11.34
N THR A 244 13.83 -1.04 12.42
CA THR A 244 14.94 -0.69 13.33
C THR A 244 16.30 -0.77 12.63
N GLU A 245 16.48 -1.70 11.67
CA GLU A 245 17.72 -1.79 10.89
C GLU A 245 17.94 -0.55 10.03
N GLU A 246 16.91 -0.11 9.31
CA GLU A 246 16.93 1.10 8.51
C GLU A 246 17.18 2.33 9.38
N PHE A 247 16.54 2.38 10.55
CA PHE A 247 16.78 3.44 11.54
C PHE A 247 18.24 3.52 11.96
N ILE A 248 18.83 2.38 12.36
CA ILE A 248 20.24 2.31 12.78
C ILE A 248 21.17 2.71 11.64
N LEU A 249 20.93 2.20 10.42
CA LEU A 249 21.76 2.51 9.25
C LEU A 249 21.72 4.01 8.91
N GLY A 250 20.55 4.64 8.98
CA GLY A 250 20.40 6.08 8.81
C GLY A 250 21.12 6.89 9.88
N GLN A 251 21.03 6.48 11.14
CA GLN A 251 21.76 7.09 12.27
C GLN A 251 23.29 6.99 12.07
N ARG A 252 23.79 5.81 11.66
CA ARG A 252 25.22 5.59 11.44
C ARG A 252 25.76 6.47 10.31
N LEU A 253 25.01 6.66 9.21
CA LEU A 253 25.38 7.62 8.17
C LEU A 253 25.54 9.04 8.75
N LEU A 254 24.56 9.48 9.53
CA LEU A 254 24.53 10.80 10.12
C LEU A 254 25.60 11.00 11.21
N LEU A 255 26.15 9.93 11.75
CA LEU A 255 27.25 9.96 12.73
C LEU A 255 28.63 9.70 12.09
N ASP A 256 28.73 9.68 10.75
CA ASP A 256 29.95 9.41 9.98
C ASP A 256 30.58 8.04 10.33
N ASP A 257 29.73 7.04 10.60
CA ASP A 257 30.13 5.71 11.09
C ASP A 257 29.96 4.59 10.05
N LEU A 258 29.73 4.92 8.78
CA LEU A 258 29.58 3.92 7.71
C LEU A 258 30.84 3.81 6.85
N GLY A 259 31.21 2.57 6.51
CA GLY A 259 32.21 2.29 5.48
C GLY A 259 31.57 2.22 4.08
N ALA A 260 32.38 2.48 3.06
CA ALA A 260 31.91 2.45 1.67
C ALA A 260 31.46 1.04 1.19
N ASP A 261 31.83 0.00 1.91
CA ASP A 261 31.53 -1.40 1.66
C ASP A 261 30.29 -1.94 2.42
N GLU A 262 29.69 -1.12 3.27
CA GLU A 262 28.54 -1.54 4.10
C GLU A 262 27.18 -1.40 3.41
N TYR A 263 27.12 -0.77 2.26
CA TYR A 263 25.89 -0.58 1.49
C TYR A 263 26.17 -0.60 -0.02
N PRO A 264 25.18 -0.93 -0.86
CA PRO A 264 25.33 -0.93 -2.31
C PRO A 264 25.80 0.43 -2.85
N PRO A 265 26.65 0.45 -3.90
CA PRO A 265 27.02 1.69 -4.57
C PRO A 265 25.79 2.44 -5.04
N GLN A 266 25.72 3.73 -4.73
CA GLN A 266 24.62 4.57 -5.20
C GLN A 266 24.87 5.05 -6.64
N PRO A 267 23.83 5.10 -7.49
CA PRO A 267 23.95 5.65 -8.83
C PRO A 267 24.45 7.10 -8.80
N GLU A 268 25.34 7.43 -9.70
CA GLU A 268 25.85 8.79 -9.86
C GLU A 268 24.78 9.73 -10.44
N GLY A 269 24.92 11.02 -10.18
CA GLY A 269 24.04 12.07 -10.67
C GLY A 269 23.29 12.80 -9.57
N ARG A 270 22.60 13.87 -9.95
CA ARG A 270 21.77 14.69 -9.06
C ARG A 270 20.44 15.01 -9.73
N LEU A 271 19.38 15.09 -8.93
CA LEU A 271 18.11 15.62 -9.40
C LEU A 271 18.27 17.09 -9.74
N GLN A 272 17.92 17.48 -10.98
CA GLN A 272 18.02 18.86 -11.43
C GLN A 272 16.67 19.56 -11.44
N ARG A 273 15.58 18.84 -11.66
CA ARG A 273 14.23 19.40 -11.82
C ARG A 273 13.17 18.51 -11.23
N MET A 274 12.13 19.12 -10.68
CA MET A 274 10.96 18.43 -10.12
C MET A 274 9.66 19.11 -10.59
N GLU A 275 8.72 18.33 -11.10
CA GLU A 275 7.41 18.81 -11.54
C GLU A 275 6.50 19.13 -10.35
N LEU A 276 5.87 20.31 -10.33
CA LEU A 276 4.97 20.75 -9.27
C LEU A 276 3.76 19.82 -9.10
N ASN A 277 3.17 19.36 -10.21
CA ASN A 277 2.04 18.43 -10.16
C ASN A 277 2.40 17.11 -9.48
N SER A 278 3.62 16.62 -9.71
CA SER A 278 4.14 15.42 -9.04
C SER A 278 4.31 15.64 -7.54
N ILE A 279 4.72 16.83 -7.09
CA ILE A 279 4.81 17.17 -5.67
C ILE A 279 3.43 17.11 -5.02
N PHE A 280 2.42 17.74 -5.62
CA PHE A 280 1.07 17.73 -5.07
C PHE A 280 0.45 16.33 -5.08
N ARG A 281 0.67 15.55 -6.14
CA ARG A 281 0.21 14.17 -6.23
C ARG A 281 0.80 13.32 -5.12
N VAL A 282 2.11 13.29 -4.95
CA VAL A 282 2.80 12.52 -3.91
C VAL A 282 2.34 12.95 -2.52
N MET A 283 2.23 14.26 -2.30
CA MET A 283 1.77 14.78 -1.01
C MET A 283 0.34 14.36 -0.68
N SER A 284 -0.56 14.36 -1.67
CA SER A 284 -1.94 13.90 -1.51
C SER A 284 -2.00 12.39 -1.25
N GLU A 285 -1.31 11.60 -2.06
CA GLU A 285 -1.29 10.14 -1.93
C GLU A 285 -0.78 9.66 -0.56
N LEU A 286 0.28 10.29 -0.04
CA LEU A 286 0.91 9.86 1.21
C LEU A 286 0.20 10.38 2.47
N PHE A 287 -0.35 11.60 2.43
CA PHE A 287 -0.76 12.28 3.65
C PHE A 287 -2.27 12.61 3.74
N GLU A 288 -3.06 12.36 2.70
CA GLU A 288 -4.52 12.35 2.79
C GLU A 288 -5.05 11.01 3.34
N SER A 289 -4.28 9.92 3.16
CA SER A 289 -4.50 8.62 3.79
C SER A 289 -3.33 8.32 4.73
N PRO A 290 -3.40 8.74 6.00
CA PRO A 290 -2.32 8.51 6.96
C PRO A 290 -2.07 7.01 7.15
N GLY A 291 -0.83 6.66 7.47
CA GLY A 291 -0.42 5.30 7.74
C GLY A 291 -1.12 4.69 8.96
N GLU A 292 -0.85 3.43 9.23
CA GLU A 292 -1.57 2.68 10.25
C GLU A 292 -1.29 3.20 11.67
N LEU A 293 -0.04 3.52 11.99
CA LEU A 293 0.35 3.98 13.31
C LEU A 293 -0.31 5.32 13.64
N PHE A 294 -0.26 6.30 12.72
CA PHE A 294 -0.91 7.59 12.93
C PHE A 294 -2.44 7.46 13.01
N ARG A 295 -3.04 6.64 12.16
CA ARG A 295 -4.50 6.44 12.14
C ARG A 295 -5.01 5.83 13.43
N ALA A 296 -4.28 4.88 13.98
CA ALA A 296 -4.65 4.18 15.21
C ALA A 296 -4.41 5.03 16.46
N THR A 297 -3.28 5.74 16.54
CA THR A 297 -2.81 6.35 17.79
C THR A 297 -2.76 7.88 17.74
N GLY A 298 -2.74 8.49 16.56
CA GLY A 298 -2.44 9.91 16.38
C GLY A 298 -1.00 10.31 16.72
N CYS A 299 -0.15 9.36 17.13
CA CYS A 299 1.18 9.57 17.67
C CYS A 299 2.26 9.12 16.69
N ALA A 300 2.27 9.68 15.47
CA ALA A 300 3.31 9.39 14.50
C ALA A 300 3.55 10.56 13.54
N HIS A 301 4.74 10.57 12.97
CA HIS A 301 5.13 11.39 11.84
C HIS A 301 5.52 10.48 10.67
N SER A 302 5.22 10.94 9.47
CA SER A 302 5.53 10.20 8.24
C SER A 302 6.65 10.87 7.46
N CYS A 303 7.51 10.06 6.86
CA CYS A 303 8.53 10.47 5.91
C CYS A 303 8.56 9.51 4.72
N ALA A 304 8.73 10.03 3.51
CA ALA A 304 8.80 9.23 2.30
C ALA A 304 9.94 9.67 1.38
N LEU A 305 10.45 8.70 0.63
CA LEU A 305 11.45 8.88 -0.41
C LEU A 305 10.81 8.83 -1.79
N TYR A 306 10.99 9.86 -2.56
CA TYR A 306 10.60 9.88 -3.98
C TYR A 306 11.85 9.87 -4.84
N SER A 307 11.94 8.92 -5.78
CA SER A 307 13.05 8.79 -6.73
C SER A 307 12.56 8.10 -7.99
N ALA A 308 13.21 8.38 -9.13
CA ALA A 308 12.89 7.74 -10.42
C ALA A 308 11.39 7.80 -10.80
N GLY A 309 10.69 8.89 -10.46
CA GLY A 309 9.29 9.09 -10.83
C GLY A 309 8.25 8.44 -9.89
N ALA A 310 8.68 7.76 -8.82
CA ALA A 310 7.81 7.04 -7.90
C ALA A 310 8.23 7.19 -6.42
N VAL A 311 7.30 6.92 -5.50
CA VAL A 311 7.59 6.75 -4.08
C VAL A 311 8.27 5.40 -3.89
N GLN A 312 9.49 5.41 -3.34
CA GLN A 312 10.30 4.21 -3.10
C GLN A 312 10.02 3.59 -1.73
N CYS A 313 9.79 4.42 -0.73
CA CYS A 313 9.37 3.98 0.60
C CYS A 313 8.59 5.09 1.33
N HIS A 314 7.82 4.67 2.33
CA HIS A 314 7.07 5.54 3.25
C HIS A 314 7.10 4.91 4.63
N PHE A 315 7.65 5.62 5.60
CA PHE A 315 7.75 5.16 6.98
C PHE A 315 7.07 6.11 7.95
N GLU A 316 6.47 5.53 8.98
CA GLU A 316 5.97 6.24 10.15
C GLU A 316 6.90 6.00 11.35
N ASP A 317 6.99 6.98 12.23
CA ASP A 317 7.66 6.88 13.53
C ASP A 317 7.07 7.88 14.50
N ILE A 318 7.20 7.62 15.80
CA ILE A 318 6.82 8.54 16.88
C ILE A 318 7.56 9.88 16.78
N GLY A 319 8.75 9.87 16.18
CA GLY A 319 9.61 11.04 15.95
C GLY A 319 9.81 11.36 14.46
N ARG A 320 9.58 12.62 14.04
CA ARG A 320 9.83 13.04 12.65
C ARG A 320 11.26 12.81 12.16
N HIS A 321 12.24 12.92 13.08
CA HIS A 321 13.64 12.66 12.78
C HIS A 321 13.90 11.18 12.56
N ASN A 322 13.28 10.33 13.35
CA ASN A 322 13.40 8.89 13.21
C ASN A 322 12.78 8.38 11.89
N ALA A 323 11.62 8.92 11.51
CA ALA A 323 11.03 8.61 10.22
C ALA A 323 11.96 8.97 9.04
N LEU A 324 12.69 10.09 9.14
CA LEU A 324 13.73 10.47 8.18
C LEU A 324 14.92 9.50 8.21
N ASP A 325 15.37 9.11 9.40
CA ASP A 325 16.49 8.17 9.57
C ASP A 325 16.17 6.81 8.94
N LYS A 326 14.94 6.29 9.11
CA LYS A 326 14.45 5.08 8.43
C LYS A 326 14.49 5.22 6.91
N VAL A 327 14.06 6.36 6.38
CA VAL A 327 14.10 6.65 4.93
C VAL A 327 15.54 6.68 4.40
N ILE A 328 16.46 7.31 5.13
CA ILE A 328 17.89 7.36 4.79
C ILE A 328 18.46 5.93 4.76
N GLY A 329 18.24 5.16 5.81
CA GLY A 329 18.72 3.78 5.89
C GLY A 329 18.15 2.88 4.80
N HIS A 330 16.87 3.04 4.46
CA HIS A 330 16.27 2.32 3.35
C HIS A 330 16.93 2.66 2.01
N ALA A 331 17.20 3.95 1.75
CA ALA A 331 17.89 4.37 0.54
C ALA A 331 19.27 3.72 0.43
N LEU A 332 20.04 3.69 1.52
CA LEU A 332 21.35 3.06 1.57
C LEU A 332 21.25 1.55 1.34
N LYS A 333 20.39 0.85 2.09
CA LYS A 333 20.21 -0.60 2.02
C LYS A 333 19.84 -1.10 0.62
N ASN A 334 19.07 -0.30 -0.12
CA ASN A 334 18.56 -0.65 -1.44
C ASN A 334 19.32 0.02 -2.61
N GLY A 335 20.44 0.71 -2.35
CA GLY A 335 21.23 1.38 -3.39
C GLY A 335 20.49 2.50 -4.13
N ILE A 336 19.52 3.15 -3.48
CA ILE A 336 18.76 4.24 -4.08
C ILE A 336 19.57 5.54 -3.98
N SER A 337 19.77 6.23 -5.11
CA SER A 337 20.54 7.47 -5.16
C SER A 337 19.90 8.58 -4.34
N ILE A 338 20.49 8.89 -3.19
CA ILE A 338 20.04 9.98 -2.31
C ILE A 338 20.09 11.35 -3.04
N PRO A 339 21.17 11.71 -3.77
CA PRO A 339 21.22 12.98 -4.50
C PRO A 339 20.20 13.12 -5.64
N GLN A 340 19.62 12.01 -6.13
CA GLN A 340 18.57 12.01 -7.14
C GLN A 340 17.16 11.90 -6.55
N SER A 341 17.04 11.93 -5.21
CA SER A 341 15.80 11.70 -4.50
C SER A 341 15.28 12.96 -3.80
N VAL A 342 13.99 12.96 -3.50
CA VAL A 342 13.28 14.01 -2.76
C VAL A 342 12.68 13.45 -1.49
N ILE A 343 12.85 14.18 -0.39
CA ILE A 343 12.20 13.87 0.89
C ILE A 343 10.83 14.55 0.96
N PHE A 344 9.82 13.76 1.30
CA PHE A 344 8.48 14.21 1.67
C PHE A 344 8.22 13.94 3.14
N SER A 345 7.75 14.94 3.89
CA SER A 345 7.56 14.83 5.35
C SER A 345 6.21 15.40 5.80
N SER A 346 5.59 14.73 6.78
CA SER A 346 4.43 15.26 7.49
C SER A 346 4.83 16.28 8.56
N GLY A 347 6.08 16.21 9.03
CA GLY A 347 6.59 16.99 10.15
C GLY A 347 7.11 18.38 9.77
N ARG A 348 7.24 19.26 10.76
CA ARG A 348 7.88 20.57 10.58
C ARG A 348 9.34 20.42 10.17
N ILE A 349 9.82 21.29 9.29
CA ILE A 349 11.25 21.41 8.95
C ILE A 349 11.88 22.44 9.89
N SER A 350 12.61 21.97 10.88
CA SER A 350 13.48 22.76 11.75
C SER A 350 14.91 22.74 11.21
N GLU A 351 15.78 23.58 11.78
CA GLU A 351 17.19 23.64 11.36
C GLU A 351 17.89 22.29 11.52
N ASP A 352 17.71 21.63 12.65
CA ASP A 352 18.26 20.30 12.96
C ASP A 352 17.75 19.22 12.00
N TYR A 353 16.47 19.27 11.62
CA TYR A 353 15.91 18.38 10.61
C TYR A 353 16.57 18.59 9.24
N LEU A 354 16.70 19.85 8.82
CA LEU A 354 17.32 20.20 7.54
C LEU A 354 18.82 19.85 7.52
N GLN A 355 19.53 20.00 8.64
CA GLN A 355 20.92 19.53 8.76
C GLN A 355 21.06 18.04 8.47
N LYS A 356 20.14 17.20 8.95
CA LYS A 356 20.11 15.77 8.63
C LYS A 356 19.89 15.52 7.12
N VAL A 357 18.92 16.22 6.51
CA VAL A 357 18.63 16.14 5.08
C VAL A 357 19.87 16.47 4.23
N ILE A 358 20.57 17.56 4.59
CA ILE A 358 21.79 18.02 3.92
C ILE A 358 22.92 17.01 4.11
N LYS A 359 23.14 16.56 5.35
CA LYS A 359 24.22 15.63 5.68
C LYS A 359 24.05 14.29 4.99
N ALA A 360 22.81 13.83 4.83
CA ALA A 360 22.51 12.62 4.05
C ALA A 360 22.79 12.79 2.55
N GLY A 361 22.80 14.02 2.02
CA GLY A 361 23.10 14.33 0.61
C GLY A 361 21.88 14.70 -0.23
N PHE A 362 20.69 14.84 0.36
CA PHE A 362 19.50 15.32 -0.36
C PHE A 362 19.64 16.79 -0.76
N ARG A 363 19.00 17.16 -1.85
CA ARG A 363 18.98 18.53 -2.41
C ARG A 363 17.60 19.17 -2.41
N MET A 364 16.58 18.39 -2.06
CA MET A 364 15.21 18.88 -2.01
C MET A 364 14.44 18.22 -0.86
N VAL A 365 13.63 19.04 -0.16
CA VAL A 365 12.72 18.60 0.89
C VAL A 365 11.37 19.30 0.76
N VAL A 366 10.32 18.52 0.90
CA VAL A 366 8.92 18.94 0.81
C VAL A 366 8.19 18.56 2.09
N SER A 367 7.50 19.53 2.70
CA SER A 367 6.74 19.27 3.93
C SER A 367 5.27 19.69 3.83
N ARG A 368 4.41 18.91 4.48
CA ARG A 368 3.03 19.30 4.75
C ARG A 368 2.89 20.38 5.83
N ALA A 369 3.92 20.51 6.67
CA ALA A 369 3.92 21.39 7.84
C ALA A 369 4.76 22.66 7.63
N ALA A 370 4.88 23.45 8.71
CA ALA A 370 5.64 24.68 8.75
C ALA A 370 7.15 24.44 8.67
N VAL A 371 7.87 25.49 8.30
CA VAL A 371 9.34 25.57 8.36
C VAL A 371 9.76 26.67 9.32
N THR A 372 10.95 26.55 9.93
CA THR A 372 11.48 27.59 10.80
C THR A 372 12.34 28.60 10.04
N ALA A 373 12.50 29.80 10.60
CA ALA A 373 13.35 30.84 10.00
C ALA A 373 14.83 30.38 9.88
N ALA A 374 15.32 29.66 10.89
CA ALA A 374 16.67 29.08 10.84
C ALA A 374 16.84 28.05 9.73
N ALA A 375 15.83 27.19 9.52
CA ALA A 375 15.83 26.25 8.39
C ALA A 375 15.83 26.98 7.04
N VAL A 376 15.08 28.08 6.89
CA VAL A 376 15.09 28.89 5.66
C VAL A 376 16.46 29.51 5.41
N ALA A 377 17.10 30.07 6.46
CA ALA A 377 18.46 30.61 6.35
C ALA A 377 19.47 29.54 5.92
N LEU A 378 19.38 28.34 6.54
CA LEU A 378 20.23 27.20 6.20
C LEU A 378 19.97 26.70 4.76
N ALA A 379 18.71 26.60 4.34
CA ALA A 379 18.38 26.17 2.98
C ALA A 379 18.99 27.09 1.91
N ARG A 380 18.97 28.42 2.16
CA ARG A 380 19.60 29.41 1.28
C ARG A 380 21.11 29.26 1.24
N LYS A 381 21.74 29.07 2.43
CA LYS A 381 23.19 28.89 2.55
C LYS A 381 23.69 27.65 1.81
N GLU A 382 22.98 26.54 1.96
CA GLU A 382 23.36 25.21 1.43
C GLU A 382 22.71 24.89 0.07
N ASN A 383 22.01 25.87 -0.50
CA ASN A 383 21.34 25.78 -1.81
C ASN A 383 20.32 24.62 -1.93
N ILE A 384 19.51 24.40 -0.90
CA ILE A 384 18.51 23.33 -0.83
C ILE A 384 17.15 23.86 -1.29
N THR A 385 16.51 23.18 -2.23
CA THR A 385 15.12 23.49 -2.61
C THR A 385 14.18 23.03 -1.49
N MET A 386 13.45 23.98 -0.90
CA MET A 386 12.62 23.74 0.28
C MET A 386 11.20 24.28 0.12
N LEU A 387 10.23 23.37 0.24
CA LEU A 387 8.80 23.66 0.21
C LEU A 387 8.15 23.28 1.53
N GLY A 388 7.15 24.08 1.95
CA GLY A 388 6.36 23.79 3.14
C GLY A 388 4.89 24.14 2.96
N PHE A 389 4.03 23.68 3.90
CA PHE A 389 2.58 23.82 3.85
C PHE A 389 1.95 23.24 2.58
N ILE A 390 2.57 22.23 1.96
CA ILE A 390 2.03 21.61 0.74
C ILE A 390 0.77 20.81 1.08
N ARG A 391 -0.40 21.32 0.65
CA ARG A 391 -1.72 20.73 0.92
C ARG A 391 -2.70 21.11 -0.18
N ARG A 392 -3.48 20.14 -0.67
CA ARG A 392 -4.64 20.36 -1.57
C ARG A 392 -4.34 21.34 -2.72
N GLY A 393 -3.20 21.15 -3.40
CA GLY A 393 -2.81 21.97 -4.55
C GLY A 393 -2.24 23.36 -4.21
N SER A 394 -1.94 23.66 -2.94
CA SER A 394 -1.33 24.91 -2.50
C SER A 394 -0.13 24.64 -1.59
N GLY A 395 0.76 25.64 -1.47
CA GLY A 395 1.91 25.57 -0.57
C GLY A 395 2.85 26.75 -0.75
N ASN A 396 3.94 26.75 0.02
CA ASN A 396 4.93 27.82 0.01
C ASN A 396 6.27 27.29 -0.46
N ILE A 397 6.90 27.99 -1.40
CA ILE A 397 8.30 27.79 -1.78
C ILE A 397 9.14 28.75 -0.93
N TYR A 398 9.97 28.22 -0.05
CA TYR A 398 10.82 29.03 0.82
C TYR A 398 12.19 29.30 0.21
N HIS A 399 12.67 28.37 -0.62
CA HIS A 399 13.88 28.54 -1.42
C HIS A 399 13.86 27.58 -2.60
N ILE A 400 14.34 28.06 -3.75
CA ILE A 400 14.70 27.24 -4.89
C ILE A 400 16.23 27.21 -4.93
N GLY A 401 16.80 26.02 -4.77
CA GLY A 401 18.23 25.76 -4.75
C GLY A 401 18.65 24.92 -5.96
N ASP A 402 19.37 23.82 -5.71
CA ASP A 402 19.93 22.94 -6.76
C ASP A 402 18.86 22.22 -7.60
N VAL A 403 17.62 22.14 -7.14
CA VAL A 403 16.52 21.48 -7.87
C VAL A 403 15.50 22.52 -8.30
N ASP A 404 15.39 22.73 -9.60
CA ASP A 404 14.39 23.61 -10.20
C ASP A 404 13.00 23.02 -10.17
N LEU A 405 11.98 23.90 -10.12
CA LEU A 405 10.55 23.55 -10.17
C LEU A 405 9.95 23.97 -11.51
N PHE A 406 9.09 23.11 -12.10
CA PHE A 406 8.40 23.38 -13.37
C PHE A 406 6.98 22.83 -13.42
#